data_28d70d1c6cf61b1fb9aac40046b98851
#
_entry.id   28d70d1c6cf61b1fb9aac40046b98851
#
_cell.length_a   1.000
_cell.length_b   1.000
_cell.length_c   1.000
_cell.angle_alpha   90.00
_cell.angle_beta   90.00
_cell.angle_gamma   90.00
#
_symmetry.space_group_name_H-M   'P 1'
#
loop_
_entity.id
_entity.type
_entity.pdbx_description
1 polymer ?
#
loop_
_entity_poly.entity_id
_entity_poly.type
_entity_poly.pdbx_seq_one_letter_code
_entity_poly.pdbx_strand_id
1 'polypeptide(L)'
;MYIICADMEGIFTPEIWINVAEITGIDDLRLTTRDISDYDVLMKKRLAILDAHGLKLQDIQAVIAEMQPLDGARDFLDWLRSQFQVIIVSDTYVEFAGPLLEKLGRPTLFCNTLSVAADGSISGYN
;
A
#
# COMPACT_ATOMS: atom_id res chain seq x y z
N MET A 1 -4.38 -7.47 -28.86
CA MET A 1 -4.69 -6.76 -27.60
C MET A 1 -3.44 -6.74 -26.72
N TYR A 2 -3.15 -5.62 -26.11
CA TYR A 2 -2.06 -5.50 -25.14
C TYR A 2 -2.62 -5.31 -23.73
N ILE A 3 -1.95 -5.89 -22.75
CA ILE A 3 -2.23 -5.70 -21.33
C ILE A 3 -1.03 -5.00 -20.71
N ILE A 4 -1.28 -3.87 -20.06
CA ILE A 4 -0.26 -3.15 -19.30
C ILE A 4 -0.31 -3.66 -17.86
N CYS A 5 0.80 -4.16 -17.37
CA CYS A 5 0.98 -4.47 -15.96
C CYS A 5 1.85 -3.37 -15.34
N ALA A 6 1.31 -2.67 -14.34
CA ALA A 6 1.99 -1.57 -13.68
C ALA A 6 2.06 -1.82 -12.17
N ASP A 7 3.11 -1.31 -11.54
CA ASP A 7 3.19 -1.23 -10.08
C ASP A 7 2.28 -0.10 -9.57
N MET A 8 1.97 -0.07 -8.29
CA MET A 8 1.13 0.96 -7.68
C MET A 8 1.96 2.04 -6.98
N GLU A 9 2.70 1.66 -5.96
CA GLU A 9 3.48 2.58 -5.15
C GLU A 9 4.70 3.10 -5.92
N GLY A 10 4.89 4.42 -5.93
CA GLY A 10 5.95 5.07 -6.71
C GLY A 10 5.60 5.31 -8.17
N ILE A 11 4.50 4.77 -8.67
CA ILE A 11 3.99 5.00 -10.04
C ILE A 11 2.71 5.84 -10.00
N PHE A 12 1.72 5.41 -9.24
CA PHE A 12 0.42 6.10 -9.12
C PHE A 12 0.20 6.70 -7.73
N THR A 13 0.82 6.13 -6.71
CA THR A 13 0.67 6.55 -5.31
C THR A 13 2.03 6.73 -4.64
N PRO A 14 2.09 7.55 -3.57
CA PRO A 14 3.25 7.54 -2.68
C PRO A 14 3.42 6.16 -2.00
N GLU A 15 4.59 5.92 -1.43
CA GLU A 15 4.86 4.71 -0.65
C GLU A 15 4.13 4.75 0.69
N ILE A 16 3.29 3.74 0.95
CA ILE A 16 2.40 3.69 2.12
C ILE A 16 3.19 3.69 3.42
N TRP A 17 4.17 2.80 3.57
CA TRP A 17 4.92 2.67 4.82
C TRP A 17 5.73 3.92 5.17
N ILE A 18 6.25 4.63 4.18
CA ILE A 18 6.93 5.91 4.39
C ILE A 18 5.95 6.95 4.94
N ASN A 19 4.75 7.02 4.39
CA ASN A 19 3.70 7.91 4.89
C ASN A 19 3.25 7.54 6.30
N VAL A 20 3.11 6.26 6.59
CA VAL A 20 2.80 5.78 7.94
C VAL A 20 3.89 6.20 8.92
N ALA A 21 5.17 6.05 8.55
CA ALA A 21 6.29 6.49 9.37
C ALA A 21 6.25 7.99 9.64
N GLU A 22 5.95 8.79 8.64
CA GLU A 22 5.87 10.26 8.79
C GLU A 22 4.74 10.68 9.73
N ILE A 23 3.54 10.14 9.54
CA ILE A 23 2.37 10.53 10.33
C ILE A 23 2.47 10.01 11.78
N THR A 24 2.98 8.81 11.97
CA THR A 24 3.11 8.22 13.31
C THR A 24 4.37 8.66 14.05
N GLY A 25 5.36 9.21 13.34
CA GLY A 25 6.67 9.57 13.90
C GLY A 25 7.56 8.37 14.21
N ILE A 26 7.23 7.19 13.69
CA ILE A 26 8.00 5.95 13.92
C ILE A 26 8.96 5.74 12.73
N ASP A 27 10.20 6.22 12.88
CA ASP A 27 11.18 6.21 11.79
C ASP A 27 11.53 4.81 11.28
N ASP A 28 11.51 3.80 12.12
CA ASP A 28 11.80 2.42 11.73
C ASP A 28 10.82 1.86 10.70
N LEU A 29 9.62 2.44 10.56
CA LEU A 29 8.66 2.08 9.53
C LEU A 29 9.03 2.61 8.13
N ARG A 30 10.02 3.52 8.02
CA ARG A 30 10.55 4.01 6.74
C ARG A 30 11.38 2.97 6.00
N LEU A 31 11.88 1.95 6.69
CA LEU A 31 12.71 0.92 6.07
C LEU A 31 11.94 0.21 4.96
N THR A 32 12.60 0.01 3.84
CA THR A 32 12.06 -0.63 2.65
C THR A 32 12.91 -1.84 2.25
N THR A 33 12.53 -2.51 1.18
CA THR A 33 13.33 -3.62 0.62
C THR A 33 14.69 -3.17 0.10
N ARG A 34 14.92 -1.87 -0.07
CA ARG A 34 16.25 -1.31 -0.35
C ARG A 34 17.17 -1.39 0.87
N ASP A 35 16.62 -1.38 2.07
CA ASP A 35 17.35 -1.45 3.34
C ASP A 35 17.43 -2.89 3.87
N ILE A 36 16.33 -3.62 3.78
CA ILE A 36 16.21 -5.03 4.18
C ILE A 36 15.66 -5.79 2.98
N SER A 37 16.54 -6.48 2.26
CA SER A 37 16.19 -7.13 0.98
C SER A 37 15.23 -8.31 1.13
N ASP A 38 15.25 -8.98 2.29
CA ASP A 38 14.31 -10.06 2.59
C ASP A 38 12.96 -9.49 3.02
N TYR A 39 11.95 -9.67 2.19
CA TYR A 39 10.61 -9.13 2.42
C TYR A 39 9.97 -9.67 3.70
N ASP A 40 10.13 -10.96 3.99
CA ASP A 40 9.55 -11.56 5.20
C ASP A 40 10.18 -11.00 6.47
N VAL A 41 11.50 -10.78 6.45
CA VAL A 41 12.22 -10.12 7.56
C VAL A 41 11.70 -8.70 7.76
N LEU A 42 11.55 -7.94 6.68
CA LEU A 42 11.03 -6.58 6.72
C LEU A 42 9.61 -6.53 7.28
N MET A 43 8.71 -7.41 6.80
CA MET A 43 7.33 -7.44 7.26
C MET A 43 7.20 -7.87 8.71
N LYS A 44 7.95 -8.87 9.15
CA LYS A 44 7.99 -9.26 10.56
C LYS A 44 8.41 -8.10 11.47
N LYS A 45 9.42 -7.34 11.03
CA LYS A 45 9.85 -6.13 11.76
C LYS A 45 8.74 -5.08 11.81
N ARG A 46 8.08 -4.80 10.71
CA ARG A 46 6.95 -3.86 10.65
C ARG A 46 5.82 -4.26 11.58
N LEU A 47 5.41 -5.53 11.54
CA LEU A 47 4.33 -6.03 12.40
C LEU A 47 4.70 -5.95 13.89
N ALA A 48 5.94 -6.26 14.25
CA ALA A 48 6.43 -6.12 15.61
C ALA A 48 6.40 -4.66 16.09
N ILE A 49 6.75 -3.71 15.23
CA ILE A 49 6.69 -2.27 15.53
C ILE A 49 5.24 -1.82 15.75
N LEU A 50 4.32 -2.23 14.89
CA LEU A 50 2.90 -1.91 15.03
C LEU A 50 2.35 -2.43 16.36
N ASP A 51 2.65 -3.67 16.71
CA ASP A 51 2.23 -4.29 17.96
C ASP A 51 2.81 -3.56 19.17
N ALA A 52 4.10 -3.25 19.15
CA ALA A 52 4.77 -2.54 20.25
C ALA A 52 4.20 -1.13 20.48
N HIS A 53 3.67 -0.48 19.45
CA HIS A 53 3.06 0.86 19.55
C HIS A 53 1.53 0.82 19.67
N GLY A 54 0.93 -0.36 19.73
CA GLY A 54 -0.52 -0.51 19.82
C GLY A 54 -1.28 -0.06 18.56
N LEU A 55 -0.59 -0.01 17.41
CA LEU A 55 -1.19 0.39 16.14
C LEU A 55 -1.92 -0.80 15.50
N LYS A 56 -3.15 -0.56 15.10
CA LYS A 56 -4.04 -1.54 14.50
C LYS A 56 -4.33 -1.19 13.04
N LEU A 57 -5.01 -2.08 12.34
CA LEU A 57 -5.37 -1.87 10.93
C LEU A 57 -6.09 -0.52 10.72
N GLN A 58 -7.06 -0.20 11.57
CA GLN A 58 -7.81 1.04 11.45
C GLN A 58 -6.93 2.30 11.59
N ASP A 59 -5.86 2.25 12.37
CA ASP A 59 -4.93 3.37 12.50
C ASP A 59 -4.14 3.59 11.20
N ILE A 60 -3.70 2.50 10.58
CA ILE A 60 -3.01 2.56 9.28
C ILE A 60 -3.97 2.99 8.18
N GLN A 61 -5.19 2.47 8.16
CA GLN A 61 -6.21 2.89 7.20
C GLN A 61 -6.55 4.38 7.31
N ALA A 62 -6.54 4.95 8.51
CA ALA A 62 -6.75 6.38 8.71
C ALA A 62 -5.64 7.22 8.06
N VAL A 63 -4.39 6.78 8.15
CA VAL A 63 -3.28 7.42 7.43
C VAL A 63 -3.48 7.35 5.93
N ILE A 64 -3.81 6.16 5.42
CA ILE A 64 -3.98 5.94 3.97
C ILE A 64 -5.15 6.76 3.41
N ALA A 65 -6.21 6.93 4.17
CA ALA A 65 -7.38 7.72 3.75
C ALA A 65 -7.02 9.18 3.44
N GLU A 66 -5.99 9.73 4.10
CA GLU A 66 -5.51 11.09 3.87
C GLU A 66 -4.51 11.18 2.70
N MET A 67 -3.97 10.05 2.25
CA MET A 67 -3.02 10.04 1.14
C MET A 67 -3.72 10.38 -0.18
N GLN A 68 -2.97 11.04 -1.06
CA GLN A 68 -3.42 11.36 -2.41
C GLN A 68 -2.56 10.64 -3.45
N PRO A 69 -3.13 10.27 -4.62
CA PRO A 69 -2.33 9.84 -5.75
C PRO A 69 -1.24 10.87 -6.11
N LEU A 70 -0.18 10.40 -6.74
CA LEU A 70 0.84 11.30 -7.28
C LEU A 70 0.22 12.25 -8.31
N ASP A 71 0.80 13.45 -8.43
CA ASP A 71 0.33 14.45 -9.39
C ASP A 71 0.30 13.87 -10.82
N GLY A 72 -0.84 14.00 -11.49
CA GLY A 72 -1.06 13.47 -12.82
C GLY A 72 -1.33 11.96 -12.90
N ALA A 73 -1.24 11.22 -11.80
CA ALA A 73 -1.42 9.77 -11.79
C ALA A 73 -2.81 9.34 -12.25
N ARG A 74 -3.86 10.01 -11.77
CA ARG A 74 -5.24 9.70 -12.17
C ARG A 74 -5.45 9.93 -13.67
N ASP A 75 -5.01 11.05 -14.19
CA ASP A 75 -5.15 11.39 -15.61
C ASP A 75 -4.36 10.42 -16.49
N PHE A 76 -3.15 10.08 -16.07
CA PHE A 76 -2.32 9.10 -16.78
C PHE A 76 -2.96 7.72 -16.79
N LEU A 77 -3.48 7.27 -15.67
CA LEU A 77 -4.15 5.97 -15.58
C LEU A 77 -5.43 5.93 -16.42
N ASP A 78 -6.22 6.99 -16.41
CA ASP A 78 -7.42 7.12 -17.24
C ASP A 78 -7.06 7.06 -18.74
N TRP A 79 -5.98 7.73 -19.14
CA TRP A 79 -5.46 7.65 -20.50
C TRP A 79 -5.02 6.24 -20.86
N LEU A 80 -4.22 5.57 -20.01
CA LEU A 80 -3.79 4.19 -20.22
C LEU A 80 -4.99 3.27 -20.42
N ARG A 81 -6.00 3.39 -19.56
CA ARG A 81 -7.22 2.56 -19.63
C ARG A 81 -8.05 2.82 -20.87
N SER A 82 -7.96 4.01 -21.47
CA SER A 82 -8.63 4.32 -22.73
C SER A 82 -7.95 3.65 -23.94
N GLN A 83 -6.68 3.27 -23.82
CA GLN A 83 -5.89 2.70 -24.89
C GLN A 83 -5.66 1.18 -24.72
N PHE A 84 -5.57 0.70 -23.50
CA PHE A 84 -5.14 -0.65 -23.15
C PHE A 84 -5.99 -1.23 -22.03
N GLN A 85 -5.94 -2.55 -21.88
CA GLN A 85 -6.31 -3.17 -20.61
C GLN A 85 -5.18 -2.96 -19.61
N VAL A 86 -5.49 -2.48 -18.42
CA VAL A 86 -4.50 -2.16 -17.38
C VAL A 86 -4.77 -2.98 -16.13
N ILE A 87 -3.72 -3.62 -15.64
CA ILE A 87 -3.72 -4.34 -14.37
C ILE A 87 -2.62 -3.74 -13.51
N ILE A 88 -2.96 -3.40 -12.27
CA ILE A 88 -1.96 -3.03 -11.26
C ILE A 88 -1.58 -4.29 -10.50
N VAL A 89 -0.28 -4.53 -10.38
CA VAL A 89 0.29 -5.64 -9.58
C VAL A 89 1.17 -5.01 -8.52
N SER A 90 0.88 -5.25 -7.25
CA SER A 90 1.58 -4.61 -6.14
C SER A 90 1.81 -5.60 -5.00
N ASP A 91 2.87 -5.38 -4.24
CA ASP A 91 3.13 -6.10 -3.00
C ASP A 91 2.40 -5.48 -1.78
N THR A 92 1.54 -4.50 -2.02
CA THR A 92 0.63 -3.95 -1.00
C THR A 92 -0.43 -4.97 -0.56
N TYR A 93 -1.37 -4.52 0.24
CA TYR A 93 -2.44 -5.35 0.80
C TYR A 93 -3.81 -4.78 0.44
N VAL A 94 -4.78 -5.67 0.21
CA VAL A 94 -6.18 -5.28 -0.09
C VAL A 94 -6.70 -4.31 0.97
N GLU A 95 -6.40 -4.58 2.23
CA GLU A 95 -6.86 -3.80 3.38
C GLU A 95 -6.30 -2.38 3.40
N PHE A 96 -5.19 -2.13 2.71
CA PHE A 96 -4.58 -0.81 2.57
C PHE A 96 -5.02 -0.09 1.29
N ALA A 97 -5.23 -0.83 0.22
CA ALA A 97 -5.36 -0.24 -1.11
C ALA A 97 -6.70 0.48 -1.36
N GLY A 98 -7.77 0.12 -0.66
CA GLY A 98 -9.13 0.57 -0.95
C GLY A 98 -9.28 2.07 -1.17
N PRO A 99 -8.90 2.94 -0.20
CA PRO A 99 -9.06 4.39 -0.36
C PRO A 99 -8.28 4.98 -1.54
N LEU A 100 -7.08 4.45 -1.82
CA LEU A 100 -6.26 4.89 -2.94
C LEU A 100 -6.84 4.42 -4.28
N LEU A 101 -7.36 3.20 -4.35
CA LEU A 101 -8.03 2.70 -5.55
C LEU A 101 -9.25 3.52 -5.92
N GLU A 102 -10.03 3.97 -4.95
CA GLU A 102 -11.17 4.85 -5.22
C GLU A 102 -10.72 6.15 -5.88
N LYS A 103 -9.67 6.77 -5.36
CA LYS A 103 -9.09 8.00 -5.90
C LYS A 103 -8.50 7.81 -7.30
N LEU A 104 -8.13 6.57 -7.66
CA LEU A 104 -7.60 6.20 -8.97
C LEU A 104 -8.68 5.69 -9.95
N GLY A 105 -9.95 5.72 -9.59
CA GLY A 105 -11.04 5.25 -10.44
C GLY A 105 -11.23 3.73 -10.44
N ARG A 106 -10.84 3.07 -9.36
CA ARG A 106 -11.00 1.64 -9.14
C ARG A 106 -10.39 0.77 -10.23
N PRO A 107 -9.08 0.89 -10.51
CA PRO A 107 -8.41 0.00 -11.45
C PRO A 107 -8.37 -1.43 -10.90
N THR A 108 -8.16 -2.40 -11.79
CA THR A 108 -7.93 -3.79 -11.41
C THR A 108 -6.61 -3.91 -10.68
N LEU A 109 -6.63 -4.48 -9.48
CA LEU A 109 -5.46 -4.67 -8.63
C LEU A 109 -5.29 -6.14 -8.24
N PHE A 110 -4.10 -6.66 -8.45
CA PHE A 110 -3.63 -7.91 -7.84
C PHE A 110 -2.61 -7.58 -6.75
N CYS A 111 -2.88 -8.00 -5.54
CA CYS A 111 -2.01 -7.75 -4.38
C CYS A 111 -2.19 -8.82 -3.31
N ASN A 112 -1.50 -8.65 -2.19
CA ASN A 112 -1.54 -9.54 -1.05
C ASN A 112 -2.73 -9.24 -0.12
N THR A 113 -2.89 -10.04 0.91
CA THR A 113 -3.89 -9.86 1.98
C THR A 113 -3.22 -9.88 3.34
N LEU A 114 -3.82 -9.20 4.31
CA LEU A 114 -3.41 -9.24 5.71
C LEU A 114 -4.25 -10.26 6.48
N SER A 115 -3.65 -10.85 7.50
CA SER A 115 -4.38 -11.58 8.55
C SER A 115 -4.64 -10.60 9.69
N VAL A 116 -5.93 -10.36 9.99
CA VAL A 116 -6.35 -9.35 10.96
C VAL A 116 -7.19 -10.03 12.04
N ALA A 117 -6.82 -9.81 13.30
CA ALA A 117 -7.55 -10.31 14.46
C ALA A 117 -8.84 -9.50 14.67
N ALA A 118 -9.75 -10.02 15.52
CA ALA A 118 -11.04 -9.39 15.81
C ALA A 118 -10.92 -7.96 16.37
N ASP A 119 -9.83 -7.65 17.09
CA ASP A 119 -9.57 -6.32 17.64
C ASP A 119 -8.90 -5.34 16.65
N GLY A 120 -8.61 -5.80 15.42
CA GLY A 120 -7.93 -5.03 14.39
C GLY A 120 -6.41 -5.17 14.37
N SER A 121 -5.84 -5.96 15.28
CA SER A 121 -4.39 -6.23 15.26
C SER A 121 -4.01 -7.01 14.02
N ILE A 122 -2.90 -6.61 13.37
CA ILE A 122 -2.39 -7.31 12.19
C ILE A 122 -1.48 -8.44 12.66
N SER A 123 -1.88 -9.67 12.43
CA SER A 123 -1.20 -10.86 12.92
C SER A 123 -0.33 -11.55 11.87
N GLY A 124 -0.49 -11.22 10.61
CA GLY A 124 0.26 -11.83 9.52
C GLY A 124 -0.17 -11.33 8.16
N TYR A 125 0.31 -11.98 7.11
CA TYR A 125 0.01 -11.63 5.72
C TYR A 125 0.16 -12.84 4.78
N ASN A 126 -0.46 -12.73 3.60
CA ASN A 126 -0.37 -13.69 2.50
C ASN A 126 -0.03 -12.98 1.20
#